data_d41816018c48ac5c269f1b3c47da9dc4
#
_entry.id   d41816018c48ac5c269f1b3c47da9dc4
#
_cell.length_a   1.000
_cell.length_b   1.000
_cell.length_c   1.000
_cell.angle_alpha   90.00
_cell.angle_beta   90.00
_cell.angle_gamma   90.00
#
_symmetry.space_group_name_H-M   'P 1'
#
loop_
_entity.id
_entity.type
_entity.pdbx_description
1 polymer ?
#
loop_
_entity_poly.entity_id
_entity_poly.type
_entity_poly.pdbx_seq_one_letter_code
_entity_poly.pdbx_strand_id
1 'polypeptide(L)'
;MATIAELQVQLIGHTTFQPPENVQWSTDGAEASQLVEFAGRACYETWDKPNPHTATNAAYVRHVLDVGHLTVLEHATATMYLRGVSRSCAAEIMRHRHFSFSQLSQRYVPAQEARVVVPEHIKADDHLTDLFLRSADLAHQVYEELLEGMDGEQVGVENIKTTNRASGANAVLRAKQARQAARAV
;
A
#
# COMPACT_ATOMS: atom_id res chain seq x y z
N MET A 1 -1.60 -12.41 -22.32
CA MET A 1 -2.03 -11.04 -22.73
C MET A 1 -2.08 -10.16 -21.52
N ALA A 2 -1.53 -8.97 -21.62
CA ALA A 2 -1.59 -7.98 -20.55
C ALA A 2 -3.03 -7.55 -20.28
N THR A 3 -3.35 -7.34 -19.02
CA THR A 3 -4.68 -6.92 -18.57
C THR A 3 -4.60 -5.61 -17.79
N ILE A 4 -5.63 -4.80 -17.92
CA ILE A 4 -5.72 -3.53 -17.20
C ILE A 4 -6.05 -3.81 -15.74
N ALA A 5 -5.27 -3.25 -14.85
CA ALA A 5 -5.52 -3.29 -13.40
C ALA A 5 -6.29 -2.04 -12.99
N GLU A 6 -7.49 -2.23 -12.49
CA GLU A 6 -8.29 -1.13 -11.94
C GLU A 6 -7.95 -0.88 -10.47
N LEU A 7 -7.95 0.40 -10.08
CA LEU A 7 -7.70 0.79 -8.70
C LEU A 7 -8.82 0.28 -7.78
N GLN A 8 -8.41 -0.40 -6.74
CA GLN A 8 -9.28 -0.85 -5.66
C GLN A 8 -8.70 -0.37 -4.33
N VAL A 9 -9.53 0.26 -3.51
CA VAL A 9 -9.17 0.74 -2.18
C VAL A 9 -10.20 0.21 -1.19
N GLN A 10 -9.72 -0.51 -0.17
CA GLN A 10 -10.58 -1.12 0.84
C GLN A 10 -10.05 -0.80 2.24
N LEU A 11 -10.93 -0.32 3.11
CA LEU A 11 -10.63 -0.24 4.55
C LEU A 11 -10.68 -1.65 5.14
N ILE A 12 -9.56 -2.11 5.73
CA ILE A 12 -9.44 -3.46 6.31
C ILE A 12 -9.18 -3.44 7.82
N GLY A 13 -8.92 -2.28 8.38
CA GLY A 13 -8.74 -2.10 9.81
C GLY A 13 -8.82 -0.64 10.20
N HIS A 14 -9.35 -0.37 11.38
CA HIS A 14 -9.41 0.98 11.93
C HIS A 14 -9.39 0.92 13.46
N THR A 15 -9.05 2.05 14.08
CA THR A 15 -9.08 2.21 15.52
C THR A 15 -10.52 2.14 16.03
N THR A 16 -10.76 1.33 17.06
CA THR A 16 -11.98 1.35 17.86
C THR A 16 -11.66 1.94 19.23
N PHE A 17 -12.62 2.64 19.82
CA PHE A 17 -12.46 3.25 21.12
C PHE A 17 -13.04 2.34 22.24
N GLN A 18 -12.28 2.20 23.31
CA GLN A 18 -12.69 1.54 24.54
C GLN A 18 -12.65 2.58 25.67
N PRO A 19 -13.80 3.08 26.14
CA PRO A 19 -13.83 4.09 27.19
C PRO A 19 -13.28 3.53 28.51
N PRO A 20 -12.46 4.29 29.25
CA PRO A 20 -12.00 3.89 30.56
C PRO A 20 -13.16 3.92 31.59
N GLU A 21 -13.18 2.95 32.48
CA GLU A 21 -14.27 2.76 33.46
C GLU A 21 -14.39 3.89 34.49
N ASN A 22 -13.28 4.56 34.78
CA ASN A 22 -13.18 5.62 35.78
C ASN A 22 -13.46 7.02 35.27
N VAL A 23 -13.83 7.20 34.01
CA VAL A 23 -14.17 8.49 33.41
C VAL A 23 -15.63 8.48 32.99
N GLN A 24 -16.45 9.30 33.66
CA GLN A 24 -17.84 9.50 33.26
C GLN A 24 -17.90 10.48 32.07
N TRP A 25 -17.98 9.93 30.90
CA TRP A 25 -18.04 10.68 29.64
C TRP A 25 -18.91 9.96 28.64
N SER A 26 -19.59 10.72 27.81
CA SER A 26 -20.38 10.20 26.69
C SER A 26 -20.17 11.02 25.42
N THR A 27 -20.38 10.42 24.28
CA THR A 27 -20.25 11.08 22.98
C THR A 27 -21.31 10.57 22.01
N ASP A 28 -21.68 11.41 21.07
CA ASP A 28 -22.51 11.09 19.91
C ASP A 28 -21.66 10.67 18.68
N GLY A 29 -20.33 10.65 18.82
CA GLY A 29 -19.40 10.16 17.80
C GLY A 29 -19.40 8.64 17.69
N ALA A 30 -18.72 8.14 16.68
CA ALA A 30 -18.55 6.71 16.44
C ALA A 30 -17.07 6.35 16.28
N GLU A 31 -16.69 5.17 16.78
CA GLU A 31 -15.38 4.54 16.54
C GLU A 31 -14.17 5.45 16.78
N ALA A 32 -13.31 5.60 15.74
CA ALA A 32 -12.10 6.40 15.84
C ALA A 32 -12.35 7.88 16.20
N SER A 33 -13.50 8.46 15.81
CA SER A 33 -13.84 9.84 16.14
C SER A 33 -14.12 10.03 17.63
N GLN A 34 -14.61 9.00 18.32
CA GLN A 34 -14.76 9.00 19.78
C GLN A 34 -13.41 9.13 20.47
N LEU A 35 -12.41 8.37 19.98
CA LEU A 35 -11.06 8.43 20.54
C LEU A 35 -10.42 9.79 20.35
N VAL A 36 -10.60 10.42 19.18
CA VAL A 36 -10.12 11.79 18.91
C VAL A 36 -10.74 12.79 19.89
N GLU A 37 -12.06 12.75 20.07
CA GLU A 37 -12.73 13.64 21.03
C GLU A 37 -12.26 13.36 22.46
N PHE A 38 -12.19 12.10 22.85
CA PHE A 38 -11.72 11.71 24.17
C PHE A 38 -10.30 12.20 24.44
N ALA A 39 -9.37 11.93 23.53
CA ALA A 39 -7.97 12.35 23.65
C ALA A 39 -7.83 13.87 23.81
N GLY A 40 -8.56 14.64 23.00
CA GLY A 40 -8.52 16.08 23.12
C GLY A 40 -9.15 16.64 24.41
N ARG A 41 -10.27 16.03 24.86
CA ARG A 41 -10.90 16.41 26.14
C ARG A 41 -10.06 16.02 27.35
N ALA A 42 -9.34 14.91 27.28
CA ALA A 42 -8.45 14.45 28.33
C ALA A 42 -7.34 15.46 28.67
N CYS A 43 -6.87 16.22 27.67
CA CYS A 43 -5.83 17.24 27.87
C CYS A 43 -6.28 18.34 28.86
N TYR A 44 -7.60 18.59 29.00
CA TYR A 44 -8.17 19.67 29.81
C TYR A 44 -9.22 19.18 30.79
N GLU A 45 -9.44 17.86 30.92
CA GLU A 45 -10.47 17.22 31.72
C GLU A 45 -11.89 17.80 31.48
N THR A 46 -12.20 18.20 30.23
CA THR A 46 -13.47 18.83 29.85
C THR A 46 -14.55 17.79 29.55
N TRP A 47 -14.78 16.87 30.46
CA TRP A 47 -15.69 15.73 30.29
C TRP A 47 -17.16 16.14 30.24
N ASP A 48 -17.53 17.21 30.98
CA ASP A 48 -18.88 17.79 31.09
C ASP A 48 -19.26 18.66 29.87
N LYS A 49 -18.38 18.80 28.90
CA LYS A 49 -18.59 19.55 27.64
C LYS A 49 -19.10 20.99 27.88
N PRO A 50 -18.34 21.82 28.61
CA PRO A 50 -18.82 23.12 29.09
C PRO A 50 -19.08 24.11 27.95
N ASN A 51 -18.53 23.91 26.77
CA ASN A 51 -18.74 24.77 25.61
C ASN A 51 -19.82 24.17 24.66
N PRO A 52 -21.00 24.81 24.54
CA PRO A 52 -22.07 24.32 23.66
C PRO A 52 -21.67 24.22 22.18
N HIS A 53 -20.72 25.08 21.72
CA HIS A 53 -20.25 25.07 20.34
C HIS A 53 -19.39 23.85 19.98
N THR A 54 -18.88 23.14 20.99
CA THR A 54 -18.07 21.92 20.82
C THR A 54 -18.67 20.73 21.56
N ALA A 55 -19.97 20.76 21.87
CA ALA A 55 -20.62 19.74 22.67
C ALA A 55 -20.80 18.41 21.92
N THR A 56 -21.04 18.48 20.59
CA THR A 56 -21.10 17.28 19.74
C THR A 56 -19.74 16.85 19.26
N ASN A 57 -19.57 15.56 18.97
CA ASN A 57 -18.33 15.02 18.43
C ASN A 57 -17.91 15.72 17.11
N ALA A 58 -18.84 15.86 16.18
CA ALA A 58 -18.57 16.51 14.89
C ALA A 58 -18.11 17.98 15.05
N ALA A 59 -18.74 18.72 15.97
CA ALA A 59 -18.36 20.10 16.25
C ALA A 59 -16.98 20.19 16.95
N TYR A 60 -16.70 19.24 17.84
CA TYR A 60 -15.40 19.14 18.52
C TYR A 60 -14.27 18.85 17.53
N VAL A 61 -14.43 17.83 16.67
CA VAL A 61 -13.44 17.47 15.66
C VAL A 61 -13.20 18.63 14.69
N ARG A 62 -14.27 19.32 14.26
CA ARG A 62 -14.14 20.54 13.44
C ARG A 62 -13.31 21.61 14.16
N HIS A 63 -13.61 21.88 15.40
CA HIS A 63 -12.85 22.84 16.20
C HIS A 63 -11.36 22.47 16.29
N VAL A 64 -11.05 21.18 16.52
CA VAL A 64 -9.67 20.66 16.52
C VAL A 64 -8.92 20.98 15.22
N LEU A 65 -9.61 20.82 14.08
CA LEU A 65 -9.07 21.16 12.76
C LEU A 65 -8.88 22.67 12.59
N ASP A 66 -9.87 23.47 12.99
CA ASP A 66 -9.86 24.93 12.84
C ASP A 66 -8.72 25.59 13.64
N VAL A 67 -8.45 25.08 14.85
CA VAL A 67 -7.37 25.60 15.73
C VAL A 67 -6.02 24.92 15.47
N GLY A 68 -5.95 23.94 14.62
CA GLY A 68 -4.72 23.26 14.23
C GLY A 68 -4.15 22.29 15.28
N HIS A 69 -4.96 21.80 16.22
CA HIS A 69 -4.56 20.80 17.23
C HIS A 69 -4.52 19.39 16.63
N LEU A 70 -3.75 19.20 15.57
CA LEU A 70 -3.78 18.01 14.73
C LEU A 70 -3.24 16.74 15.40
N THR A 71 -2.45 16.88 16.47
CA THR A 71 -1.85 15.73 17.17
C THR A 71 -2.90 14.79 17.78
N VAL A 72 -4.07 15.29 18.17
CA VAL A 72 -5.15 14.43 18.68
C VAL A 72 -5.76 13.55 17.60
N LEU A 73 -5.65 13.93 16.32
CA LEU A 73 -6.13 13.13 15.19
C LEU A 73 -5.26 11.87 14.96
N GLU A 74 -4.02 11.89 15.42
CA GLU A 74 -3.08 10.77 15.25
C GLU A 74 -3.48 9.53 16.06
N HIS A 75 -4.37 9.68 17.05
CA HIS A 75 -4.97 8.55 17.78
C HIS A 75 -5.90 7.71 16.89
N ALA A 76 -6.47 8.32 15.85
CA ALA A 76 -7.33 7.64 14.88
C ALA A 76 -6.50 7.10 13.72
N THR A 77 -6.43 5.78 13.57
CA THR A 77 -5.70 5.12 12.49
C THR A 77 -6.61 4.29 11.61
N ALA A 78 -6.22 4.15 10.34
CA ALA A 78 -6.90 3.29 9.39
C ALA A 78 -5.88 2.47 8.60
N THR A 79 -6.19 1.22 8.34
CA THR A 79 -5.40 0.35 7.47
C THR A 79 -6.15 0.15 6.17
N MET A 80 -5.51 0.56 5.07
CA MET A 80 -6.09 0.47 3.73
C MET A 80 -5.41 -0.63 2.93
N TYR A 81 -6.20 -1.46 2.26
CA TYR A 81 -5.72 -2.40 1.27
C TYR A 81 -5.91 -1.83 -0.13
N LEU A 82 -4.80 -1.70 -0.87
CA LEU A 82 -4.79 -1.11 -2.20
C LEU A 82 -4.38 -2.13 -3.23
N ARG A 83 -5.12 -2.19 -4.34
CA ARG A 83 -4.78 -2.98 -5.53
C ARG A 83 -4.90 -2.10 -6.77
N GLY A 84 -4.23 -2.51 -7.86
CA GLY A 84 -4.26 -1.72 -9.10
C GLY A 84 -3.55 -0.38 -8.97
N VAL A 85 -2.50 -0.32 -8.15
CA VAL A 85 -1.63 0.85 -7.99
C VAL A 85 -0.36 0.61 -8.81
N SER A 86 0.04 1.58 -9.63
CA SER A 86 1.29 1.49 -10.39
C SER A 86 2.51 1.49 -9.46
N ARG A 87 3.62 0.93 -9.93
CA ARG A 87 4.88 0.91 -9.14
C ARG A 87 5.42 2.31 -8.88
N SER A 88 5.28 3.21 -9.83
CA SER A 88 5.66 4.62 -9.66
C SER A 88 4.81 5.30 -8.59
N CYS A 89 3.49 5.14 -8.63
CA CYS A 89 2.60 5.67 -7.60
C CYS A 89 2.89 5.08 -6.22
N ALA A 90 3.09 3.75 -6.13
CA ALA A 90 3.45 3.09 -4.88
C ALA A 90 4.77 3.61 -4.32
N ALA A 91 5.78 3.87 -5.17
CA ALA A 91 7.05 4.44 -4.75
C ALA A 91 6.89 5.85 -4.17
N GLU A 92 6.05 6.69 -4.77
CA GLU A 92 5.77 8.04 -4.26
C GLU A 92 4.97 8.00 -2.94
N ILE A 93 3.96 7.14 -2.82
CA ILE A 93 3.22 6.96 -1.57
C ILE A 93 4.15 6.54 -0.42
N MET A 94 5.06 5.61 -0.67
CA MET A 94 6.01 5.13 0.34
C MET A 94 7.05 6.16 0.80
N ARG A 95 7.14 7.32 0.16
CA ARG A 95 7.98 8.43 0.62
C ARG A 95 7.35 9.18 1.79
N HIS A 96 6.06 8.99 2.06
CA HIS A 96 5.37 9.55 3.24
C HIS A 96 5.73 8.75 4.49
N ARG A 97 6.78 9.14 5.15
CA ARG A 97 7.48 8.33 6.17
C ARG A 97 6.73 8.16 7.50
N HIS A 98 5.70 8.92 7.74
CA HIS A 98 4.83 8.75 8.91
C HIS A 98 3.77 7.67 8.73
N PHE A 99 3.63 7.12 7.53
CA PHE A 99 2.80 5.92 7.28
C PHE A 99 3.62 4.65 7.37
N SER A 100 2.95 3.54 7.68
CA SER A 100 3.50 2.19 7.63
C SER A 100 3.03 1.48 6.37
N PHE A 101 3.93 0.75 5.71
CA PHE A 101 3.63 0.10 4.44
C PHE A 101 4.02 -1.37 4.44
N SER A 102 3.14 -2.20 3.89
CA SER A 102 3.44 -3.57 3.48
C SER A 102 3.18 -3.69 1.99
N GLN A 103 4.21 -3.96 1.22
CA GLN A 103 4.12 -4.02 -0.24
C GLN A 103 4.38 -5.43 -0.74
N LEU A 104 3.62 -5.85 -1.77
CA LEU A 104 3.82 -7.10 -2.47
C LEU A 104 5.27 -7.20 -2.97
N SER A 105 5.98 -8.24 -2.51
CA SER A 105 7.34 -8.50 -2.94
C SER A 105 7.36 -9.16 -4.31
N GLN A 106 7.83 -8.43 -5.30
CA GLN A 106 8.07 -8.99 -6.64
C GLN A 106 9.20 -10.04 -6.69
N ARG A 107 10.01 -10.13 -5.66
CA ARG A 107 11.10 -11.13 -5.58
C ARG A 107 10.56 -12.50 -5.16
N TYR A 108 9.52 -12.53 -4.32
CA TYR A 108 8.93 -13.76 -3.82
C TYR A 108 7.73 -14.22 -4.64
N VAL A 109 6.92 -13.27 -5.11
CA VAL A 109 5.70 -13.57 -5.86
C VAL A 109 6.01 -13.51 -7.35
N PRO A 110 5.87 -14.63 -8.08
CA PRO A 110 6.05 -14.63 -9.54
C PRO A 110 4.99 -13.74 -10.21
N ALA A 111 5.36 -13.08 -11.29
CA ALA A 111 4.39 -12.41 -12.15
C ALA A 111 3.77 -13.47 -13.08
N GLN A 112 2.60 -13.99 -12.72
CA GLN A 112 1.88 -14.95 -13.55
C GLN A 112 1.18 -14.30 -14.74
N GLU A 113 0.83 -13.02 -14.60
CA GLU A 113 0.13 -12.22 -15.60
C GLU A 113 0.71 -10.82 -15.66
N ALA A 114 0.75 -10.25 -16.85
CA ALA A 114 1.09 -8.84 -17.06
C ALA A 114 -0.13 -7.98 -16.70
N ARG A 115 -0.26 -7.59 -15.43
CA ARG A 115 -1.29 -6.64 -14.98
C ARG A 115 -0.70 -5.25 -14.90
N VAL A 116 -1.25 -4.32 -15.67
CA VAL A 116 -0.72 -2.97 -15.81
C VAL A 116 -1.75 -1.89 -15.51
N VAL A 117 -1.30 -0.79 -14.95
CA VAL A 117 -2.11 0.42 -14.76
C VAL A 117 -1.89 1.32 -15.96
N VAL A 118 -2.90 1.45 -16.79
CA VAL A 118 -2.86 2.32 -17.97
C VAL A 118 -3.16 3.76 -17.53
N PRO A 119 -2.29 4.74 -17.82
CA PRO A 119 -2.57 6.15 -17.54
C PRO A 119 -3.84 6.64 -18.24
N GLU A 120 -4.62 7.50 -17.60
CA GLU A 120 -5.90 7.98 -18.13
C GLU A 120 -5.78 8.61 -19.53
N HIS A 121 -4.70 9.34 -19.80
CA HIS A 121 -4.47 9.95 -21.11
C HIS A 121 -4.24 8.92 -22.23
N ILE A 122 -3.71 7.74 -21.89
CA ILE A 122 -3.55 6.62 -22.83
C ILE A 122 -4.87 5.87 -22.93
N LYS A 123 -5.54 5.64 -21.81
CA LYS A 123 -6.83 4.91 -21.74
C LYS A 123 -7.96 5.61 -22.53
N ALA A 124 -7.85 6.91 -22.74
CA ALA A 124 -8.80 7.68 -23.55
C ALA A 124 -8.73 7.41 -25.06
N ASP A 125 -7.71 6.69 -25.52
CA ASP A 125 -7.50 6.34 -26.95
C ASP A 125 -7.25 4.82 -27.05
N ASP A 126 -8.12 4.14 -27.79
CA ASP A 126 -8.07 2.67 -27.95
C ASP A 126 -6.77 2.20 -28.61
N HIS A 127 -6.26 2.96 -29.61
CA HIS A 127 -5.01 2.62 -30.29
C HIS A 127 -3.81 2.75 -29.36
N LEU A 128 -3.75 3.80 -28.57
CA LEU A 128 -2.69 3.98 -27.57
C LEU A 128 -2.76 2.94 -26.47
N THR A 129 -3.97 2.58 -26.04
CA THR A 129 -4.21 1.53 -25.05
C THR A 129 -3.72 0.18 -25.58
N ASP A 130 -4.04 -0.19 -26.82
CA ASP A 130 -3.56 -1.41 -27.46
C ASP A 130 -2.03 -1.43 -27.57
N LEU A 131 -1.42 -0.32 -27.97
CA LEU A 131 0.03 -0.20 -28.03
C LEU A 131 0.70 -0.37 -26.67
N PHE A 132 0.10 0.22 -25.62
CA PHE A 132 0.58 0.08 -24.25
C PHE A 132 0.50 -1.36 -23.76
N LEU A 133 -0.63 -2.05 -23.98
CA LEU A 133 -0.82 -3.45 -23.60
C LEU A 133 0.15 -4.38 -24.34
N ARG A 134 0.36 -4.17 -25.63
CA ARG A 134 1.36 -4.94 -26.40
C ARG A 134 2.78 -4.76 -25.88
N SER A 135 3.15 -3.55 -25.47
CA SER A 135 4.47 -3.32 -24.86
C SER A 135 4.64 -4.07 -23.54
N ALA A 136 3.57 -4.14 -22.73
CA ALA A 136 3.56 -4.88 -21.48
C ALA A 136 3.62 -6.40 -21.72
N ASP A 137 2.93 -6.92 -22.73
CA ASP A 137 3.00 -8.32 -23.13
C ASP A 137 4.42 -8.70 -23.55
N LEU A 138 5.06 -7.88 -24.38
CA LEU A 138 6.43 -8.12 -24.80
C LEU A 138 7.40 -8.13 -23.62
N ALA A 139 7.28 -7.16 -22.72
CA ALA A 139 8.10 -7.11 -21.50
C ALA A 139 7.88 -8.35 -20.61
N HIS A 140 6.65 -8.83 -20.51
CA HIS A 140 6.33 -10.04 -19.75
C HIS A 140 6.91 -11.30 -20.40
N GLN A 141 6.80 -11.42 -21.72
CA GLN A 141 7.40 -12.52 -22.46
C GLN A 141 8.92 -12.57 -22.26
N VAL A 142 9.60 -11.43 -22.40
CA VAL A 142 11.06 -11.35 -22.15
C VAL A 142 11.39 -11.72 -20.69
N TYR A 143 10.56 -11.32 -19.74
CA TYR A 143 10.73 -11.71 -18.34
C TYR A 143 10.64 -13.24 -18.15
N GLU A 144 9.68 -13.90 -18.80
CA GLU A 144 9.53 -15.37 -18.74
C GLU A 144 10.71 -16.09 -19.39
N GLU A 145 11.14 -15.65 -20.59
CA GLU A 145 12.30 -16.20 -21.27
C GLU A 145 13.61 -16.06 -20.46
N LEU A 146 13.77 -14.91 -19.77
CA LEU A 146 14.91 -14.70 -18.85
C LEU A 146 14.85 -15.64 -17.64
N LEU A 147 13.67 -15.86 -17.08
CA LEU A 147 13.51 -16.81 -15.96
C LEU A 147 13.85 -18.23 -16.40
N GLU A 148 13.31 -18.69 -17.52
CA GLU A 148 13.59 -20.01 -18.08
C GLU A 148 15.09 -20.20 -18.34
N GLY A 149 15.75 -19.20 -18.94
CA GLY A 149 17.19 -19.23 -19.19
C GLY A 149 18.05 -19.25 -17.91
N MET A 150 17.54 -18.68 -16.81
CA MET A 150 18.25 -18.68 -15.51
C MET A 150 17.96 -19.90 -14.65
N ASP A 151 16.78 -20.53 -14.78
CA ASP A 151 16.42 -21.76 -14.07
C ASP A 151 16.95 -23.03 -14.78
N GLY A 152 17.29 -22.91 -16.06
CA GLY A 152 17.75 -24.04 -16.89
C GLY A 152 19.06 -24.64 -16.41
N GLU A 153 19.04 -25.88 -15.95
CA GLU A 153 20.21 -26.76 -15.82
C GLU A 153 20.87 -27.08 -17.17
N GLN A 154 20.32 -26.58 -18.29
CA GLN A 154 20.64 -27.01 -19.65
C GLN A 154 21.34 -25.97 -20.56
N VAL A 155 21.57 -24.76 -20.13
CA VAL A 155 22.42 -23.87 -20.93
C VAL A 155 23.86 -24.06 -20.51
N GLY A 156 24.61 -24.79 -21.36
CA GLY A 156 26.03 -25.06 -21.21
C GLY A 156 26.94 -23.84 -21.32
N VAL A 157 26.61 -22.78 -20.61
CA VAL A 157 27.43 -21.57 -20.47
C VAL A 157 28.09 -21.64 -19.10
N GLU A 158 29.27 -22.22 -19.07
CA GLU A 158 30.11 -22.37 -17.85
C GLU A 158 30.35 -21.06 -17.09
N ASN A 159 30.16 -19.91 -17.73
CA ASN A 159 30.42 -18.60 -17.14
C ASN A 159 29.25 -18.01 -16.31
N ILE A 160 28.01 -18.49 -16.47
CA ILE A 160 26.87 -18.03 -15.63
C ILE A 160 26.84 -18.81 -14.31
N LYS A 161 27.43 -20.01 -14.25
CA LYS A 161 27.54 -20.81 -13.03
C LYS A 161 28.33 -20.15 -11.91
N THR A 162 29.17 -19.18 -12.21
CA THR A 162 30.02 -18.53 -11.19
C THR A 162 29.36 -17.35 -10.47
N THR A 163 28.41 -16.68 -11.10
CA THR A 163 27.72 -15.53 -10.49
C THR A 163 26.45 -15.92 -9.72
N ASN A 164 25.81 -17.03 -10.06
CA ASN A 164 24.62 -17.53 -9.34
C ASN A 164 24.95 -18.54 -8.21
N ARG A 165 26.19 -18.85 -8.02
CA ARG A 165 26.64 -19.61 -6.86
C ARG A 165 26.78 -18.71 -5.63
N ALA A 166 25.67 -18.28 -5.06
CA ALA A 166 25.61 -18.19 -3.62
C ALA A 166 25.67 -19.64 -3.13
N SER A 167 26.86 -20.13 -2.83
CA SER A 167 27.12 -21.47 -2.32
C SER A 167 26.22 -21.71 -1.11
N GLY A 168 25.39 -22.76 -1.15
CA GLY A 168 24.43 -23.08 -0.10
C GLY A 168 23.05 -22.48 -0.28
N ALA A 169 22.78 -21.72 -1.34
CA ALA A 169 21.45 -21.18 -1.59
C ALA A 169 20.46 -22.31 -1.92
N ASN A 170 19.36 -22.37 -1.15
CA ASN A 170 18.27 -23.28 -1.46
C ASN A 170 17.54 -22.83 -2.74
N ALA A 171 16.70 -23.71 -3.30
CA ALA A 171 15.95 -23.42 -4.53
C ALA A 171 15.12 -22.11 -4.47
N VAL A 172 14.57 -21.79 -3.30
CA VAL A 172 13.80 -20.55 -3.07
C VAL A 172 14.67 -19.31 -3.26
N LEU A 173 15.89 -19.32 -2.78
CA LEU A 173 16.80 -18.17 -2.93
C LEU A 173 17.26 -18.00 -4.37
N ARG A 174 17.54 -19.09 -5.10
CA ARG A 174 17.88 -19.04 -6.54
C ARG A 174 16.73 -18.45 -7.35
N ALA A 175 15.52 -18.97 -7.17
CA ALA A 175 14.32 -18.45 -7.83
C ALA A 175 14.04 -16.96 -7.52
N LYS A 176 14.34 -16.53 -6.29
CA LYS A 176 14.25 -15.12 -5.88
C LYS A 176 15.25 -14.24 -6.62
N GLN A 177 16.50 -14.69 -6.75
CA GLN A 177 17.55 -13.97 -7.47
C GLN A 177 17.28 -13.89 -8.97
N ALA A 178 16.81 -14.98 -9.57
CA ALA A 178 16.40 -15.00 -10.98
C ALA A 178 15.28 -14.01 -11.26
N ARG A 179 14.21 -14.00 -10.46
CA ARG A 179 13.11 -13.03 -10.60
C ARG A 179 13.58 -11.59 -10.42
N GLN A 180 14.52 -11.34 -9.52
CA GLN A 180 15.07 -9.99 -9.32
C GLN A 180 15.86 -9.54 -10.55
N ALA A 181 16.70 -10.40 -11.11
CA ALA A 181 17.49 -10.10 -12.30
C ALA A 181 16.59 -9.89 -13.54
N ALA A 182 15.63 -10.79 -13.78
CA ALA A 182 14.71 -10.70 -14.91
C ALA A 182 13.83 -9.42 -14.90
N ARG A 183 13.61 -8.81 -13.73
CA ARG A 183 12.85 -7.56 -13.60
C ARG A 183 13.70 -6.29 -13.65
N ALA A 184 15.00 -6.41 -13.80
CA ALA A 184 15.89 -5.27 -13.97
C ALA A 184 15.87 -4.71 -15.42
N VAL A 185 15.22 -5.43 -16.34
CA VAL A 185 14.96 -5.02 -17.72
C VAL A 185 13.57 -4.42 -17.82
#